data_d3ffd6edd0935e0d214722fa67deee7f
#
_entry.id   d3ffd6edd0935e0d214722fa67deee7f
#
_cell.length_a   1.000
_cell.length_b   1.000
_cell.length_c   1.000
_cell.angle_alpha   90.00
_cell.angle_beta   90.00
_cell.angle_gamma   90.00
#
_symmetry.space_group_name_H-M   'P 1'
#
loop_
_entity.id
_entity.type
_entity.pdbx_description
1 polymer ?
#
loop_
_entity_poly.entity_id
_entity_poly.type
_entity_poly.pdbx_seq_one_letter_code
_entity_poly.pdbx_strand_id
1 'polypeptide(L)'
;MKATNYLVAALLASPTLISPISAHAEGFFETRLDGVRTGFITRSWNDRNYDGYNTEITAANCLNNPHGSPGRVEFTLKKKIPVLPDHDLGTRTLNGCYREWDRGNWGRVAAGDYYAVVGTFDWNRLTINWLKVVY
;
A
#
# COMPACT_ATOMS: atom_id res chain seq x y z
N MET A 1 51.17 56.57 22.61
CA MET A 1 50.91 55.27 21.89
C MET A 1 49.57 54.68 22.33
N LYS A 2 48.63 54.69 21.44
CA LYS A 2 47.28 54.12 21.73
C LYS A 2 47.23 52.68 21.15
N ALA A 3 47.07 51.69 22.01
CA ALA A 3 46.90 50.32 21.61
C ALA A 3 45.41 50.09 21.29
N THR A 4 45.12 49.73 20.07
CA THR A 4 43.76 49.42 19.62
C THR A 4 43.52 47.90 19.72
N ASN A 5 42.69 47.48 20.65
CA ASN A 5 42.29 46.08 20.78
C ASN A 5 41.24 45.74 19.76
N TYR A 6 41.53 44.84 18.81
CA TYR A 6 40.52 44.23 17.92
C TYR A 6 39.95 42.98 18.58
N LEU A 7 38.68 43.06 18.92
CA LEU A 7 37.88 41.91 19.32
C LEU A 7 37.44 41.14 18.05
N VAL A 8 38.01 39.97 17.87
CA VAL A 8 37.58 39.04 16.83
C VAL A 8 36.41 38.24 17.40
N ALA A 9 35.19 38.51 16.92
CA ALA A 9 34.02 37.70 17.23
C ALA A 9 34.02 36.44 16.34
N ALA A 10 34.29 35.29 16.92
CA ALA A 10 34.19 34.01 16.25
C ALA A 10 32.71 33.60 16.20
N LEU A 11 32.09 33.65 15.01
CA LEU A 11 30.79 33.06 14.75
C LEU A 11 30.93 31.53 14.73
N LEU A 12 30.44 30.87 15.77
CA LEU A 12 30.25 29.43 15.80
C LEU A 12 29.01 29.05 14.96
N ALA A 13 29.27 28.64 13.72
CA ALA A 13 28.24 28.01 12.90
C ALA A 13 27.97 26.59 13.42
N SER A 14 26.87 26.39 14.10
CA SER A 14 26.41 25.07 14.51
C SER A 14 25.94 24.29 13.28
N PRO A 15 26.49 23.11 12.98
CA PRO A 15 25.93 22.27 11.93
C PRO A 15 24.57 21.70 12.40
N THR A 16 23.50 22.13 11.78
CA THR A 16 22.20 21.49 11.92
C THR A 16 22.28 20.10 11.29
N LEU A 17 22.32 19.08 12.12
CA LEU A 17 22.17 17.70 11.70
C LEU A 17 20.74 17.50 11.21
N ILE A 18 20.55 17.54 9.90
CA ILE A 18 19.30 17.13 9.27
C ILE A 18 19.32 15.60 9.31
N SER A 19 18.64 15.02 10.31
CA SER A 19 18.39 13.59 10.33
C SER A 19 17.52 13.24 9.13
N PRO A 20 17.87 12.23 8.30
CA PRO A 20 16.98 11.77 7.26
C PRO A 20 15.73 11.21 7.92
N ILE A 21 14.60 11.84 7.66
CA ILE A 21 13.31 11.29 8.04
C ILE A 21 13.15 10.03 7.20
N SER A 22 13.17 8.87 7.85
CA SER A 22 12.85 7.62 7.18
C SER A 22 11.42 7.73 6.67
N ALA A 23 11.27 7.78 5.36
CA ALA A 23 9.94 7.74 4.76
C ALA A 23 9.34 6.35 5.03
N HIS A 24 8.39 6.28 5.94
CA HIS A 24 7.60 5.08 6.20
C HIS A 24 6.25 5.25 5.50
N ALA A 25 5.72 4.16 4.94
CA ALA A 25 4.35 4.14 4.44
C ALA A 25 3.41 4.70 5.51
N GLU A 26 2.43 5.52 5.11
CA GLU A 26 1.46 6.12 6.04
C GLU A 26 0.73 5.08 6.84
N GLY A 27 0.48 3.93 6.22
CA GLY A 27 -0.17 2.84 6.88
C GLY A 27 -0.02 1.51 6.16
N PHE A 28 -0.34 0.49 6.89
CA PHE A 28 -0.54 -0.84 6.33
C PHE A 28 -1.52 -1.61 7.21
N PHE A 29 -2.09 -2.63 6.65
CA PHE A 29 -2.78 -3.65 7.42
C PHE A 29 -2.54 -5.03 6.82
N GLU A 30 -2.63 -6.03 7.68
CA GLU A 30 -2.58 -7.42 7.30
C GLU A 30 -3.90 -8.10 7.67
N THR A 31 -4.30 -9.05 6.86
CA THR A 31 -5.52 -9.81 7.05
C THR A 31 -5.45 -11.14 6.31
N ARG A 32 -6.49 -11.94 6.43
CA ARG A 32 -6.72 -13.10 5.57
C ARG A 32 -8.10 -13.00 4.94
N LEU A 33 -8.26 -13.63 3.80
CA LEU A 33 -9.56 -13.82 3.18
C LEU A 33 -9.88 -15.31 3.22
N ASP A 34 -11.07 -15.67 3.69
CA ASP A 34 -11.44 -17.05 3.86
C ASP A 34 -12.72 -17.38 3.08
N GLY A 35 -12.57 -18.20 2.05
CA GLY A 35 -13.69 -18.67 1.24
C GLY A 35 -14.48 -17.56 0.55
N VAL A 36 -13.84 -16.46 0.18
CA VAL A 36 -14.49 -15.32 -0.48
C VAL A 36 -14.82 -15.61 -1.93
N ARG A 37 -15.76 -14.85 -2.49
CA ARG A 37 -16.19 -14.93 -3.89
C ARG A 37 -15.72 -13.70 -4.67
N THR A 38 -15.74 -13.80 -5.98
CA THR A 38 -15.61 -12.65 -6.88
C THR A 38 -16.61 -11.56 -6.49
N GLY A 39 -16.14 -10.33 -6.42
CA GLY A 39 -16.90 -9.18 -5.95
C GLY A 39 -16.78 -8.91 -4.45
N PHE A 40 -16.03 -9.74 -3.69
CA PHE A 40 -15.77 -9.47 -2.29
C PHE A 40 -15.02 -8.15 -2.14
N ILE A 41 -15.49 -7.33 -1.22
CA ILE A 41 -14.91 -6.01 -0.91
C ILE A 41 -14.06 -6.13 0.35
N THR A 42 -12.80 -5.72 0.26
CA THR A 42 -11.90 -5.67 1.43
C THR A 42 -12.33 -4.57 2.41
N ARG A 43 -11.72 -4.53 3.59
CA ARG A 43 -11.85 -3.35 4.44
C ARG A 43 -11.34 -2.11 3.70
N SER A 44 -11.90 -0.97 4.05
CA SER A 44 -11.44 0.33 3.53
C SER A 44 -10.27 0.87 4.35
N TRP A 45 -9.48 1.73 3.73
CA TRP A 45 -8.41 2.49 4.37
C TRP A 45 -8.42 3.93 3.88
N ASN A 46 -7.78 4.81 4.62
CA ASN A 46 -7.59 6.20 4.24
C ASN A 46 -6.11 6.45 3.94
N ASP A 47 -5.82 6.85 2.74
CA ASP A 47 -4.50 7.29 2.28
C ASP A 47 -4.49 8.82 2.27
N ARG A 48 -3.63 9.44 3.06
CA ARG A 48 -3.48 10.90 3.15
C ARG A 48 -2.44 11.45 2.18
N ASN A 49 -1.70 10.53 1.54
CA ASN A 49 -0.66 10.84 0.58
C ASN A 49 0.45 11.76 1.15
N TYR A 50 0.77 11.57 2.43
CA TYR A 50 1.83 12.34 3.11
C TYR A 50 3.22 11.81 2.82
N ASP A 51 3.32 10.59 2.34
CA ASP A 51 4.58 9.96 1.97
C ASP A 51 4.72 9.78 0.45
N GLY A 52 5.79 9.15 0.03
CA GLY A 52 6.07 8.85 -1.39
C GLY A 52 5.81 7.39 -1.76
N TYR A 53 5.17 6.60 -0.89
CA TYR A 53 4.97 5.19 -1.12
C TYR A 53 3.84 4.91 -2.11
N ASN A 54 3.96 3.77 -2.75
CA ASN A 54 2.92 3.24 -3.64
C ASN A 54 1.87 2.51 -2.83
N THR A 55 0.63 2.55 -3.32
CA THR A 55 -0.41 1.63 -2.84
C THR A 55 -0.18 0.25 -3.43
N GLU A 56 0.02 -0.74 -2.58
CA GLU A 56 0.34 -2.11 -2.96
C GLU A 56 -0.53 -3.12 -2.20
N ILE A 57 -0.91 -4.19 -2.88
CA ILE A 57 -1.57 -5.35 -2.27
C ILE A 57 -0.69 -6.56 -2.54
N THR A 58 -0.18 -7.17 -1.48
CA THR A 58 0.57 -8.41 -1.53
C THR A 58 -0.29 -9.55 -1.00
N ALA A 59 -0.34 -10.65 -1.70
CA ALA A 59 -1.04 -11.87 -1.29
C ALA A 59 -0.12 -13.07 -1.31
N ALA A 60 -0.29 -13.95 -0.35
CA ALA A 60 0.48 -15.19 -0.25
C ALA A 60 -0.41 -16.37 0.17
N ASN A 61 0.01 -17.57 -0.24
CA ASN A 61 -0.69 -18.80 0.04
C ASN A 61 -2.18 -18.73 -0.37
N CYS A 62 -2.39 -18.39 -1.64
CA CYS A 62 -3.72 -18.36 -2.24
C CYS A 62 -4.18 -19.78 -2.58
N LEU A 63 -5.39 -20.11 -2.18
CA LEU A 63 -6.00 -21.42 -2.40
C LEU A 63 -7.37 -21.24 -3.03
N ASN A 64 -7.62 -21.93 -4.13
CA ASN A 64 -8.95 -22.06 -4.70
C ASN A 64 -9.66 -23.23 -4.04
N ASN A 65 -10.72 -22.97 -3.31
CA ASN A 65 -11.56 -24.01 -2.74
C ASN A 65 -12.62 -24.48 -3.78
N PRO A 66 -12.93 -25.79 -3.80
CA PRO A 66 -12.47 -26.84 -2.91
C PRO A 66 -11.18 -27.56 -3.33
N HIS A 67 -10.59 -27.21 -4.45
CA HIS A 67 -9.56 -28.06 -5.06
C HIS A 67 -8.12 -27.61 -4.85
N GLY A 68 -7.88 -26.47 -4.22
CA GLY A 68 -6.51 -25.95 -3.98
C GLY A 68 -5.72 -25.71 -5.26
N SER A 69 -6.36 -25.62 -6.40
CA SER A 69 -5.69 -25.49 -7.70
C SER A 69 -5.04 -24.13 -7.85
N PRO A 70 -3.86 -24.05 -8.48
CA PRO A 70 -3.26 -22.79 -8.84
C PRO A 70 -4.16 -22.05 -9.85
N GLY A 71 -4.40 -20.79 -9.59
CA GLY A 71 -5.15 -19.89 -10.45
C GLY A 71 -4.62 -18.47 -10.31
N ARG A 72 -5.24 -17.55 -10.98
CA ARG A 72 -4.91 -16.12 -10.83
C ARG A 72 -5.92 -15.47 -9.92
N VAL A 73 -5.44 -14.52 -9.14
CA VAL A 73 -6.27 -13.64 -8.33
C VAL A 73 -6.15 -12.23 -8.86
N GLU A 74 -7.25 -11.55 -8.98
CA GLU A 74 -7.30 -10.16 -9.41
C GLU A 74 -7.82 -9.28 -8.28
N PHE A 75 -7.19 -8.12 -8.13
CA PHE A 75 -7.69 -7.05 -7.27
C PHE A 75 -7.90 -5.79 -8.10
N THR A 76 -9.07 -5.20 -7.96
CA THR A 76 -9.37 -3.88 -8.52
C THR A 76 -9.37 -2.87 -7.38
N LEU A 77 -8.50 -1.86 -7.47
CA LEU A 77 -8.47 -0.78 -6.51
C LEU A 77 -9.57 0.23 -6.83
N LYS A 78 -10.34 0.61 -5.82
CA LYS A 78 -11.43 1.59 -5.93
C LYS A 78 -11.21 2.73 -4.94
N LYS A 79 -11.44 3.95 -5.42
CA LYS A 79 -11.50 5.15 -4.57
C LYS A 79 -12.95 5.55 -4.34
N LYS A 80 -13.33 5.70 -3.09
CA LYS A 80 -14.66 6.19 -2.71
C LYS A 80 -14.83 7.65 -3.12
N ILE A 81 -15.90 7.94 -3.81
CA ILE A 81 -16.28 9.31 -4.20
C ILE A 81 -17.63 9.63 -3.55
N PRO A 82 -17.72 10.64 -2.67
CA PRO A 82 -19.00 11.03 -2.08
C PRO A 82 -20.03 11.34 -3.16
N VAL A 83 -21.23 10.76 -3.06
CA VAL A 83 -22.41 11.02 -3.92
C VAL A 83 -22.26 10.59 -5.39
N LEU A 84 -21.11 10.09 -5.81
CA LEU A 84 -20.83 9.62 -7.17
C LEU A 84 -20.41 8.15 -7.16
N PRO A 85 -20.44 7.47 -8.30
CA PRO A 85 -19.83 6.15 -8.42
C PRO A 85 -18.35 6.18 -8.05
N ASP A 86 -17.90 5.13 -7.36
CA ASP A 86 -16.50 5.02 -6.96
C ASP A 86 -15.58 4.93 -8.17
N HIS A 87 -14.44 5.61 -8.07
CA HIS A 87 -13.46 5.65 -9.14
C HIS A 87 -12.64 4.38 -9.20
N ASP A 88 -12.55 3.81 -10.39
CA ASP A 88 -11.75 2.61 -10.69
C ASP A 88 -10.32 3.00 -11.04
N LEU A 89 -9.35 2.52 -10.26
CA LEU A 89 -7.93 2.73 -10.49
C LEU A 89 -7.26 1.57 -11.25
N GLY A 90 -8.04 0.62 -11.71
CA GLY A 90 -7.59 -0.51 -12.49
C GLY A 90 -7.35 -1.77 -11.67
N THR A 91 -7.17 -2.85 -12.41
CA THR A 91 -7.00 -4.21 -11.88
C THR A 91 -5.55 -4.64 -11.98
N ARG A 92 -5.09 -5.38 -10.97
CA ARG A 92 -3.80 -6.09 -10.98
C ARG A 92 -4.05 -7.57 -10.79
N THR A 93 -3.34 -8.37 -11.59
CA THR A 93 -3.43 -9.82 -11.54
C THR A 93 -2.23 -10.39 -10.80
N LEU A 94 -2.50 -11.20 -9.79
CA LEU A 94 -1.50 -11.87 -8.98
C LEU A 94 -1.43 -13.34 -9.39
N ASN A 95 -0.43 -13.69 -10.18
CA ASN A 95 -0.25 -15.05 -10.71
C ASN A 95 0.63 -15.93 -9.82
N GLY A 96 1.42 -15.34 -8.95
CA GLY A 96 2.43 -16.03 -8.13
C GLY A 96 1.96 -16.41 -6.73
N CYS A 97 0.83 -15.92 -6.25
CA CYS A 97 0.41 -16.07 -4.85
C CYS A 97 0.10 -17.51 -4.43
N TYR A 98 -0.13 -18.41 -5.39
CA TYR A 98 -0.32 -19.85 -5.15
C TYR A 98 0.99 -20.61 -4.87
N ARG A 99 2.11 -20.06 -5.31
CA ARG A 99 3.44 -20.69 -5.14
C ARG A 99 4.13 -20.16 -3.90
N GLU A 100 4.14 -18.85 -3.79
CA GLU A 100 4.77 -18.11 -2.67
C GLU A 100 3.93 -16.90 -2.32
N TRP A 101 4.23 -15.81 -2.98
CA TRP A 101 3.52 -14.53 -2.87
C TRP A 101 3.58 -13.79 -4.20
N ASP A 102 2.68 -12.86 -4.37
CA ASP A 102 2.67 -11.95 -5.51
C ASP A 102 2.10 -10.60 -5.09
N ARG A 103 2.34 -9.57 -5.87
CA ARG A 103 2.01 -8.19 -5.52
C ARG A 103 1.44 -7.41 -6.70
N GLY A 104 0.33 -6.75 -6.45
CA GLY A 104 -0.21 -5.70 -7.29
C GLY A 104 0.25 -4.33 -6.82
N ASN A 105 0.67 -3.46 -7.73
CA ASN A 105 1.12 -2.10 -7.45
C ASN A 105 0.32 -1.12 -8.29
N TRP A 106 -0.31 -0.14 -7.66
CA TRP A 106 -1.07 0.94 -8.34
C TRP A 106 -0.32 2.25 -8.40
N GLY A 107 0.94 2.27 -7.95
CA GLY A 107 1.71 3.48 -7.85
C GLY A 107 1.23 4.38 -6.71
N ARG A 108 1.70 5.60 -6.70
CA ARG A 108 1.27 6.62 -5.76
C ARG A 108 -0.11 7.11 -6.14
N VAL A 109 -1.08 6.93 -5.27
CA VAL A 109 -2.47 7.37 -5.50
C VAL A 109 -2.74 8.70 -4.79
N ALA A 110 -3.77 9.43 -5.22
CA ALA A 110 -4.15 10.68 -4.57
C ALA A 110 -4.77 10.41 -3.19
N ALA A 111 -4.72 11.38 -2.29
CA ALA A 111 -5.37 11.25 -0.98
C ALA A 111 -6.86 10.88 -1.11
N GLY A 112 -7.34 10.01 -0.24
CA GLY A 112 -8.72 9.57 -0.24
C GLY A 112 -8.97 8.26 0.50
N ASP A 113 -10.21 7.80 0.44
CA ASP A 113 -10.64 6.54 1.00
C ASP A 113 -10.67 5.47 -0.09
N TYR A 114 -10.06 4.33 0.19
CA TYR A 114 -9.86 3.24 -0.75
C TYR A 114 -10.37 1.92 -0.22
N TYR A 115 -10.63 1.01 -1.12
CA TYR A 115 -10.85 -0.41 -0.89
C TYR A 115 -10.49 -1.21 -2.14
N ALA A 116 -10.34 -2.50 -2.00
CA ALA A 116 -10.12 -3.38 -3.15
C ALA A 116 -11.28 -4.34 -3.34
N VAL A 117 -11.53 -4.69 -4.57
CA VAL A 117 -12.52 -5.70 -4.97
C VAL A 117 -11.78 -6.91 -5.50
N VAL A 118 -12.08 -8.08 -4.96
CA VAL A 118 -11.57 -9.36 -5.48
C VAL A 118 -12.22 -9.63 -6.82
N GLY A 119 -11.40 -9.75 -7.85
CA GLY A 119 -11.84 -9.96 -9.22
C GLY A 119 -12.01 -11.42 -9.62
N THR A 120 -11.80 -11.67 -10.88
CA THR A 120 -11.96 -13.01 -11.46
C THR A 120 -10.89 -13.96 -10.94
N PHE A 121 -11.33 -15.12 -10.52
CA PHE A 121 -10.51 -16.30 -10.27
C PHE A 121 -11.26 -17.55 -10.76
N ASP A 122 -10.53 -18.61 -11.00
CA ASP A 122 -11.06 -19.74 -11.78
C ASP A 122 -12.07 -20.63 -11.04
N TRP A 123 -12.34 -20.38 -9.74
CA TRP A 123 -13.16 -21.24 -8.89
C TRP A 123 -14.15 -20.49 -8.01
N ASN A 124 -15.10 -21.22 -7.42
CA ASN A 124 -16.20 -20.62 -6.67
C ASN A 124 -15.81 -19.88 -5.40
N ARG A 125 -14.66 -20.22 -4.80
CA ARG A 125 -14.19 -19.62 -3.55
C ARG A 125 -12.68 -19.49 -3.54
N LEU A 126 -12.22 -18.41 -2.94
CA LEU A 126 -10.80 -18.08 -2.78
C LEU A 126 -10.47 -17.92 -1.29
N THR A 127 -9.41 -18.56 -0.85
CA THR A 127 -8.79 -18.32 0.45
C THR A 127 -7.40 -17.74 0.22
N ILE A 128 -7.09 -16.63 0.89
CA ILE A 128 -5.76 -16.02 0.94
C ILE A 128 -5.32 -16.02 2.39
N ASN A 129 -4.32 -16.81 2.71
CA ASN A 129 -3.87 -16.96 4.10
C ASN A 129 -3.16 -15.72 4.64
N TRP A 130 -2.55 -14.94 3.77
CA TRP A 130 -1.92 -13.69 4.14
C TRP A 130 -2.12 -12.65 3.04
N LEU A 131 -2.72 -11.54 3.41
CA LEU A 131 -2.95 -10.37 2.57
C LEU A 131 -2.42 -9.15 3.30
N LYS A 132 -1.56 -8.39 2.65
CA LYS A 132 -1.04 -7.13 3.16
C LYS A 132 -1.36 -6.01 2.19
N VAL A 133 -1.90 -4.93 2.72
CA VAL A 133 -2.10 -3.67 1.99
C VAL A 133 -1.16 -2.63 2.60
N VAL A 134 -0.42 -1.94 1.74
CA VAL A 134 0.47 -0.81 2.08
C VAL A 134 -0.04 0.42 1.36
N TYR A 135 -0.05 1.56 2.05
CA TYR A 135 -0.56 2.84 1.51
C TYR A 135 0.07 4.04 2.22
#